data_464b5d469cf53574222e682fd86b745b
#
_entry.id   464b5d469cf53574222e682fd86b745b
#
_cell.length_a   1.000
_cell.length_b   1.000
_cell.length_c   1.000
_cell.angle_alpha   90.00
_cell.angle_beta   90.00
_cell.angle_gamma   90.00
#
_symmetry.space_group_name_H-M   'P 1'
#
loop_
_entity.id
_entity.type
_entity.pdbx_description
1 polymer ?
#
loop_
_entity_poly.entity_id
_entity_poly.type
_entity_poly.pdbx_seq_one_letter_code
_entity_poly.pdbx_strand_id
1 'polypeptide(L)'
;MTRPTVHVSLACWPGLRHDQAARHLASDVVEPLFGRLCTDHVQLVPQNFGVLTEAMVDGLMAAFPQVRFRLHANVRVLPEHHLADLSGYPAHREWFRQAARISRRLAAPAYTAHAGARRDATMAEMLEHTRRCADLFGCVVGVEGQYPAAGDAWLVSTWPEYQRLFESGVPYAIDLSHLHILACHSGVHDDALVRDMLACDRCIEVHVSANDGHGDWHQVCEQPPWWWPLLQYINPKAVVFSEGNHRRKRTP
;
A
#
# COMPACT_ATOMS: atom_id res chain seq x y z
N MET A 1 0.24 5.97 25.41
CA MET A 1 0.12 5.14 24.20
C MET A 1 1.21 5.58 23.24
N THR A 2 2.09 4.68 22.83
CA THR A 2 3.11 4.97 21.81
C THR A 2 2.45 4.96 20.44
N ARG A 3 2.56 6.06 19.70
CA ARG A 3 2.10 6.13 18.31
C ARG A 3 3.04 5.31 17.42
N PRO A 4 2.54 4.64 16.38
CA PRO A 4 3.42 3.97 15.43
C PRO A 4 4.28 5.00 14.70
N THR A 5 5.50 4.61 14.34
CA THR A 5 6.32 5.37 13.41
C THR A 5 5.69 5.31 12.02
N VAL A 6 5.39 6.47 11.45
CA VAL A 6 4.80 6.55 10.10
C VAL A 6 5.88 6.94 9.12
N HIS A 7 5.97 6.21 8.02
CA HIS A 7 6.96 6.35 6.98
C HIS A 7 6.37 7.02 5.73
N VAL A 8 7.25 7.46 4.85
CA VAL A 8 6.87 8.14 3.61
C VAL A 8 6.52 7.14 2.52
N SER A 9 5.32 7.25 1.95
CA SER A 9 5.03 6.76 0.59
C SER A 9 5.30 7.87 -0.43
N LEU A 10 5.85 7.56 -1.61
CA LEU A 10 5.97 8.56 -2.68
C LEU A 10 4.60 8.99 -3.25
N ALA A 11 3.50 8.35 -2.82
CA ALA A 11 2.13 8.83 -3.03
C ALA A 11 1.91 10.24 -2.44
N CYS A 12 2.72 10.67 -1.49
CA CYS A 12 2.74 12.05 -0.98
C CYS A 12 2.97 13.10 -2.09
N TRP A 13 3.62 12.72 -3.17
CA TRP A 13 3.90 13.63 -4.31
C TRP A 13 3.44 13.02 -5.64
N PRO A 14 2.13 12.80 -5.83
CA PRO A 14 1.60 12.23 -7.06
C PRO A 14 1.87 13.14 -8.25
N GLY A 15 2.03 12.55 -9.43
CA GLY A 15 2.30 13.30 -10.65
C GLY A 15 3.71 13.88 -10.74
N LEU A 16 4.65 13.45 -9.90
CA LEU A 16 6.08 13.64 -10.11
C LEU A 16 6.70 12.34 -10.62
N ARG A 17 7.86 12.43 -11.27
CA ARG A 17 8.68 11.23 -11.53
C ARG A 17 9.22 10.67 -10.20
N HIS A 18 9.48 9.36 -10.14
CA HIS A 18 10.00 8.71 -8.93
C HIS A 18 11.25 9.41 -8.38
N ASP A 19 12.22 9.76 -9.26
CA ASP A 19 13.43 10.46 -8.86
C ASP A 19 13.16 11.89 -8.35
N GLN A 20 12.16 12.57 -8.90
CA GLN A 20 11.74 13.89 -8.44
C GLN A 20 11.02 13.83 -7.09
N ALA A 21 10.10 12.87 -6.93
CA ALA A 21 9.40 12.64 -5.68
C ALA A 21 10.39 12.27 -4.55
N ALA A 22 11.36 11.41 -4.84
CA ALA A 22 12.38 11.01 -3.87
C ALA A 22 13.26 12.17 -3.38
N ARG A 23 13.45 13.26 -4.15
CA ARG A 23 14.22 14.43 -3.68
C ARG A 23 13.61 15.08 -2.44
N HIS A 24 12.30 14.95 -2.24
CA HIS A 24 11.64 15.46 -1.04
C HIS A 24 12.06 14.72 0.24
N LEU A 25 12.65 13.52 0.13
CA LEU A 25 13.20 12.78 1.28
C LEU A 25 14.40 13.49 1.92
N ALA A 26 15.03 14.43 1.23
CA ALA A 26 16.13 15.23 1.76
C ALA A 26 15.69 16.32 2.76
N SER A 27 14.39 16.56 2.89
CA SER A 27 13.80 17.53 3.81
C SER A 27 12.79 16.85 4.75
N ASP A 28 12.48 17.52 5.85
CA ASP A 28 11.48 17.03 6.79
C ASP A 28 10.09 17.01 6.14
N VAL A 29 9.47 15.85 6.13
CA VAL A 29 8.07 15.67 5.72
C VAL A 29 7.23 15.65 6.99
N VAL A 30 6.32 16.61 7.13
CA VAL A 30 5.54 16.79 8.35
C VAL A 30 4.05 16.77 8.04
N GLU A 31 3.31 15.98 8.81
CA GLU A 31 1.84 15.91 8.74
C GLU A 31 1.18 16.31 10.07
N PRO A 32 -0.01 16.90 10.05
CA PRO A 32 -0.67 17.41 11.26
C PRO A 32 -0.85 16.34 12.35
N LEU A 33 -1.32 15.13 11.99
CA LEU A 33 -1.58 14.08 12.96
C LEU A 33 -0.36 13.25 13.30
N PHE A 34 0.53 13.00 12.33
CA PHE A 34 1.64 12.06 12.51
C PHE A 34 2.95 12.76 12.88
N GLY A 35 3.03 14.08 12.73
CA GLY A 35 4.26 14.82 12.93
C GLY A 35 5.27 14.56 11.79
N ARG A 36 6.55 14.46 12.13
CA ARG A 36 7.60 14.16 11.15
C ARG A 36 7.52 12.70 10.72
N LEU A 37 7.39 12.48 9.42
CA LEU A 37 7.41 11.15 8.83
C LEU A 37 8.85 10.62 8.77
N CYS A 38 8.98 9.32 8.99
CA CYS A 38 10.26 8.61 8.91
C CYS A 38 10.59 8.26 7.45
N THR A 39 11.85 8.34 7.09
CA THR A 39 12.34 7.98 5.75
C THR A 39 13.14 6.67 5.71
N ASP A 40 13.20 5.91 6.82
CA ASP A 40 13.94 4.63 6.86
C ASP A 40 13.33 3.59 5.90
N HIS A 41 12.01 3.64 5.71
CA HIS A 41 11.28 2.90 4.70
C HIS A 41 10.58 3.86 3.75
N VAL A 42 10.65 3.60 2.45
CA VAL A 42 9.96 4.40 1.43
C VAL A 42 9.27 3.50 0.42
N GLN A 43 8.03 3.81 0.14
CA GLN A 43 7.20 3.08 -0.80
C GLN A 43 7.23 3.76 -2.18
N LEU A 44 7.52 2.99 -3.23
CA LEU A 44 7.47 3.40 -4.64
C LEU A 44 6.10 2.97 -5.20
N VAL A 45 5.36 3.90 -5.78
CA VAL A 45 3.93 3.77 -6.04
C VAL A 45 3.56 4.16 -7.48
N PRO A 46 2.39 3.73 -8.00
CA PRO A 46 1.96 4.01 -9.37
C PRO A 46 1.59 5.47 -9.63
N GLN A 47 1.31 6.25 -8.58
CA GLN A 47 1.00 7.69 -8.69
C GLN A 47 2.19 8.51 -9.21
N ASN A 48 3.39 7.93 -9.22
CA ASN A 48 4.58 8.58 -9.75
C ASN A 48 4.87 8.14 -11.19
N PHE A 49 5.46 9.05 -11.98
CA PHE A 49 5.78 8.80 -13.39
C PHE A 49 7.17 8.20 -13.58
N GLY A 50 7.39 7.75 -14.82
CA GLY A 50 8.64 7.15 -15.27
C GLY A 50 8.72 5.67 -14.93
N VAL A 51 9.31 4.92 -15.86
CA VAL A 51 9.55 3.49 -15.67
C VAL A 51 10.69 3.31 -14.68
N LEU A 52 10.47 2.50 -13.65
CA LEU A 52 11.51 2.06 -12.72
C LEU A 52 12.43 1.07 -13.46
N THR A 53 13.48 1.59 -14.03
CA THR A 53 14.58 0.78 -14.61
C THR A 53 15.60 0.43 -13.52
N GLU A 54 16.44 -0.57 -13.77
CA GLU A 54 17.53 -0.91 -12.85
C GLU A 54 18.46 0.30 -12.61
N ALA A 55 18.77 1.07 -13.67
CA ALA A 55 19.59 2.29 -13.54
C ALA A 55 18.93 3.36 -12.65
N MET A 56 17.62 3.54 -12.76
CA MET A 56 16.90 4.47 -11.86
C MET A 56 16.94 3.99 -10.41
N VAL A 57 16.74 2.70 -10.19
CA VAL A 57 16.81 2.08 -8.86
C VAL A 57 18.20 2.23 -8.25
N ASP A 58 19.27 1.96 -9.03
CA ASP A 58 20.65 2.17 -8.59
C ASP A 58 20.91 3.63 -8.20
N GLY A 59 20.36 4.57 -8.99
CA GLY A 59 20.44 6.00 -8.69
C GLY A 59 19.72 6.37 -7.39
N LEU A 60 18.53 5.80 -7.13
CA LEU A 60 17.80 6.01 -5.88
C LEU A 60 18.57 5.45 -4.69
N MET A 61 19.08 4.22 -4.79
CA MET A 61 19.84 3.59 -3.70
C MET A 61 21.15 4.34 -3.42
N ALA A 62 21.84 4.84 -4.45
CA ALA A 62 23.05 5.64 -4.30
C ALA A 62 22.77 7.01 -3.65
N ALA A 63 21.66 7.65 -4.01
CA ALA A 63 21.25 8.94 -3.45
C ALA A 63 20.74 8.84 -2.01
N PHE A 64 20.15 7.70 -1.63
CA PHE A 64 19.51 7.48 -0.32
C PHE A 64 19.94 6.12 0.27
N PRO A 65 21.23 5.93 0.61
CA PRO A 65 21.77 4.62 0.99
C PRO A 65 21.22 4.07 2.32
N GLN A 66 20.56 4.90 3.13
CA GLN A 66 19.94 4.50 4.40
C GLN A 66 18.46 4.11 4.23
N VAL A 67 17.87 4.37 3.05
CA VAL A 67 16.45 4.13 2.80
C VAL A 67 16.23 2.70 2.31
N ARG A 68 15.27 2.01 2.92
CA ARG A 68 14.76 0.72 2.46
C ARG A 68 13.57 0.95 1.54
N PHE A 69 13.82 0.93 0.25
CA PHE A 69 12.75 1.07 -0.73
C PHE A 69 11.97 -0.23 -0.89
N ARG A 70 10.67 -0.11 -1.15
CA ARG A 70 9.80 -1.23 -1.57
C ARG A 70 8.82 -0.78 -2.63
N LEU A 71 8.37 -1.74 -3.44
CA LEU A 71 7.32 -1.49 -4.42
C LEU A 71 5.95 -1.67 -3.77
N HIS A 72 5.01 -0.89 -4.26
CA HIS A 72 3.58 -1.10 -4.04
C HIS A 72 2.89 -1.36 -5.38
N ALA A 73 1.68 -1.90 -5.33
CA ALA A 73 0.84 -2.28 -6.47
C ALA A 73 0.99 -1.40 -7.71
N ASN A 74 0.95 -2.00 -8.89
CA ASN A 74 0.82 -1.29 -10.18
C ASN A 74 1.91 -0.25 -10.50
N VAL A 75 3.03 -0.26 -9.77
CA VAL A 75 4.17 0.63 -10.04
C VAL A 75 4.65 0.47 -11.48
N ARG A 76 5.13 1.56 -12.09
CA ARG A 76 5.54 1.55 -13.51
C ARG A 76 6.90 0.87 -13.68
N VAL A 77 6.90 -0.42 -13.99
CA VAL A 77 8.12 -1.21 -14.29
C VAL A 77 8.26 -1.57 -15.77
N LEU A 78 7.20 -1.32 -16.56
CA LEU A 78 7.19 -1.45 -18.03
C LEU A 78 6.81 -0.10 -18.65
N PRO A 79 7.15 0.13 -19.94
CA PRO A 79 6.78 1.36 -20.65
C PRO A 79 5.27 1.61 -20.65
N GLU A 80 4.49 0.56 -20.85
CA GLU A 80 3.03 0.61 -20.78
C GLU A 80 2.57 0.51 -19.32
N HIS A 81 1.51 1.24 -19.00
CA HIS A 81 0.89 1.14 -17.68
C HIS A 81 0.00 -0.09 -17.61
N HIS A 82 0.20 -0.91 -16.59
CA HIS A 82 -0.59 -2.10 -16.32
C HIS A 82 -1.26 -1.99 -14.95
N LEU A 83 -2.51 -2.40 -14.86
CA LEU A 83 -3.18 -2.72 -13.59
C LEU A 83 -2.92 -4.20 -13.32
N ALA A 84 -1.80 -4.48 -12.69
CA ALA A 84 -1.30 -5.83 -12.43
C ALA A 84 -1.51 -6.21 -10.96
N ASP A 85 -2.78 -6.25 -10.55
CA ASP A 85 -3.17 -6.71 -9.22
C ASP A 85 -3.03 -8.25 -9.10
N LEU A 86 -3.11 -8.79 -7.87
CA LEU A 86 -2.85 -10.21 -7.60
C LEU A 86 -3.83 -11.15 -8.33
N SER A 87 -5.11 -10.74 -8.51
CA SER A 87 -6.08 -11.50 -9.31
C SER A 87 -5.61 -11.68 -10.76
N GLY A 88 -4.96 -10.67 -11.33
CA GLY A 88 -4.45 -10.64 -12.70
C GLY A 88 -3.07 -11.29 -12.90
N TYR A 89 -2.49 -11.94 -11.88
CA TYR A 89 -1.14 -12.52 -11.93
C TYR A 89 -0.87 -13.39 -13.18
N PRO A 90 -1.76 -14.30 -13.62
CA PRO A 90 -1.51 -15.10 -14.81
C PRO A 90 -1.46 -14.29 -16.11
N ALA A 91 -2.27 -13.24 -16.22
CA ALA A 91 -2.36 -12.39 -17.39
C ALA A 91 -1.19 -11.40 -17.49
N HIS A 92 -0.63 -10.97 -16.35
CA HIS A 92 0.41 -9.95 -16.27
C HIS A 92 1.78 -10.50 -15.87
N ARG A 93 2.10 -11.75 -16.23
CA ARG A 93 3.35 -12.43 -15.82
C ARG A 93 4.63 -11.67 -16.15
N GLU A 94 4.67 -10.97 -17.27
CA GLU A 94 5.82 -10.18 -17.67
C GLU A 94 6.04 -9.01 -16.72
N TRP A 95 4.95 -8.29 -16.41
CA TRP A 95 4.99 -7.21 -15.44
C TRP A 95 5.47 -7.69 -14.07
N PHE A 96 4.92 -8.80 -13.54
CA PHE A 96 5.34 -9.36 -12.26
C PHE A 96 6.80 -9.81 -12.25
N ARG A 97 7.30 -10.40 -13.36
CA ARG A 97 8.73 -10.75 -13.48
C ARG A 97 9.62 -9.51 -13.43
N GLN A 98 9.23 -8.44 -14.12
CA GLN A 98 9.98 -7.19 -14.10
C GLN A 98 9.90 -6.52 -12.73
N ALA A 99 8.72 -6.46 -12.11
CA ALA A 99 8.55 -5.93 -10.75
C ALA A 99 9.40 -6.72 -9.74
N ALA A 100 9.40 -8.04 -9.82
CA ALA A 100 10.23 -8.90 -8.97
C ALA A 100 11.74 -8.65 -9.18
N ARG A 101 12.18 -8.39 -10.42
CA ARG A 101 13.57 -8.03 -10.72
C ARG A 101 13.95 -6.72 -10.05
N ILE A 102 13.11 -5.70 -10.18
CA ILE A 102 13.29 -4.39 -9.54
C ILE A 102 13.26 -4.52 -8.01
N SER A 103 12.30 -5.27 -7.45
CA SER A 103 12.19 -5.52 -6.02
C SER A 103 13.45 -6.17 -5.43
N ARG A 104 13.98 -7.20 -6.12
CA ARG A 104 15.25 -7.83 -5.72
C ARG A 104 16.45 -6.89 -5.83
N ARG A 105 16.49 -6.02 -6.87
CA ARG A 105 17.55 -5.01 -7.02
C ARG A 105 17.54 -4.02 -5.85
N LEU A 106 16.35 -3.66 -5.37
CA LEU A 106 16.16 -2.81 -4.19
C LEU A 106 16.49 -3.53 -2.87
N ALA A 107 16.73 -4.84 -2.89
CA ALA A 107 16.73 -5.69 -1.68
C ALA A 107 15.47 -5.43 -0.82
N ALA A 108 14.32 -5.26 -1.49
CA ALA A 108 13.07 -4.88 -0.84
C ALA A 108 12.63 -5.95 0.18
N PRO A 109 12.29 -5.56 1.42
CA PRO A 109 11.93 -6.53 2.45
C PRO A 109 10.54 -7.15 2.23
N ALA A 110 9.69 -6.50 1.46
CA ALA A 110 8.33 -6.93 1.17
C ALA A 110 7.81 -6.29 -0.12
N TYR A 111 6.74 -6.86 -0.66
CA TYR A 111 5.92 -6.30 -1.73
C TYR A 111 4.45 -6.37 -1.31
N THR A 112 3.67 -5.32 -1.57
CA THR A 112 2.23 -5.30 -1.34
C THR A 112 1.49 -4.96 -2.61
N ALA A 113 0.35 -5.61 -2.83
CA ALA A 113 -0.48 -5.36 -3.99
C ALA A 113 -1.96 -5.57 -3.68
N HIS A 114 -2.82 -4.85 -4.41
CA HIS A 114 -4.26 -5.02 -4.30
C HIS A 114 -4.69 -6.44 -4.64
N ALA A 115 -5.78 -6.88 -4.00
CA ALA A 115 -6.42 -8.16 -4.31
C ALA A 115 -6.82 -8.26 -5.80
N GLY A 116 -7.35 -7.17 -6.37
CA GLY A 116 -7.70 -7.05 -7.78
C GLY A 116 -9.14 -7.38 -8.10
N ALA A 117 -9.44 -7.54 -9.39
CA ALA A 117 -10.81 -7.65 -9.89
C ALA A 117 -11.37 -9.08 -9.78
N ARG A 118 -12.65 -9.19 -9.40
CA ARG A 118 -13.41 -10.47 -9.34
C ARG A 118 -13.53 -11.18 -10.68
N ARG A 119 -13.53 -10.41 -11.78
CA ARG A 119 -13.60 -10.98 -13.13
C ARG A 119 -12.33 -11.74 -13.53
N ASP A 120 -11.20 -11.47 -12.86
CA ASP A 120 -9.89 -12.02 -13.23
C ASP A 120 -9.54 -13.27 -12.42
N ALA A 121 -10.07 -13.42 -11.20
CA ALA A 121 -9.87 -14.59 -10.34
C ALA A 121 -10.92 -14.66 -9.23
N THR A 122 -11.10 -15.86 -8.68
CA THR A 122 -11.76 -16.08 -7.40
C THR A 122 -10.84 -15.69 -6.22
N MET A 123 -11.40 -15.54 -5.03
CA MET A 123 -10.62 -15.31 -3.80
C MET A 123 -9.54 -16.39 -3.58
N ALA A 124 -9.89 -17.66 -3.80
CA ALA A 124 -8.95 -18.77 -3.61
C ALA A 124 -7.79 -18.73 -4.60
N GLU A 125 -8.07 -18.42 -5.87
CA GLU A 125 -7.04 -18.26 -6.91
C GLU A 125 -6.14 -17.05 -6.62
N MET A 126 -6.70 -15.92 -6.20
CA MET A 126 -5.94 -14.73 -5.82
C MET A 126 -4.98 -15.03 -4.66
N LEU A 127 -5.42 -15.77 -3.62
CA LEU A 127 -4.57 -16.19 -2.51
C LEU A 127 -3.43 -17.13 -2.99
N GLU A 128 -3.70 -18.02 -3.94
CA GLU A 128 -2.67 -18.85 -4.55
C GLU A 128 -1.70 -18.03 -5.41
N HIS A 129 -2.20 -17.06 -6.16
CA HIS A 129 -1.37 -16.11 -6.91
C HIS A 129 -0.44 -15.32 -5.97
N THR A 130 -0.92 -14.94 -4.79
CA THR A 130 -0.10 -14.27 -3.77
C THR A 130 1.09 -15.12 -3.35
N ARG A 131 0.90 -16.42 -3.10
CA ARG A 131 2.00 -17.35 -2.75
C ARG A 131 3.01 -17.47 -3.89
N ARG A 132 2.54 -17.65 -5.12
CA ARG A 132 3.41 -17.69 -6.32
C ARG A 132 4.15 -16.37 -6.54
N CYS A 133 3.51 -15.26 -6.22
CA CYS A 133 4.14 -13.95 -6.27
C CYS A 133 5.26 -13.86 -5.24
N ALA A 134 5.07 -14.38 -4.01
CA ALA A 134 6.11 -14.41 -2.99
C ALA A 134 7.32 -15.25 -3.43
N ASP A 135 7.10 -16.42 -4.03
CA ASP A 135 8.18 -17.23 -4.62
C ASP A 135 8.93 -16.49 -5.71
N LEU A 136 8.20 -15.77 -6.60
CA LEU A 136 8.79 -15.00 -7.68
C LEU A 136 9.60 -13.81 -7.18
N PHE A 137 9.11 -13.08 -6.17
CA PHE A 137 9.79 -11.90 -5.63
C PHE A 137 10.95 -12.28 -4.70
N GLY A 138 10.88 -13.44 -4.05
CA GLY A 138 11.85 -13.88 -3.04
C GLY A 138 11.76 -13.08 -1.75
N CYS A 139 10.61 -12.48 -1.47
CA CYS A 139 10.31 -11.76 -0.23
C CYS A 139 8.85 -11.96 0.16
N VAL A 140 8.45 -11.45 1.32
CA VAL A 140 7.06 -11.48 1.76
C VAL A 140 6.19 -10.67 0.80
N VAL A 141 5.06 -11.26 0.38
CA VAL A 141 4.03 -10.56 -0.43
C VAL A 141 2.73 -10.48 0.35
N GLY A 142 2.21 -9.28 0.51
CA GLY A 142 0.97 -9.01 1.20
C GLY A 142 -0.16 -8.62 0.26
N VAL A 143 -1.35 -9.15 0.53
CA VAL A 143 -2.59 -8.75 -0.14
C VAL A 143 -3.11 -7.48 0.51
N GLU A 144 -3.30 -6.43 -0.27
CA GLU A 144 -4.03 -5.25 0.19
C GLU A 144 -5.50 -5.38 -0.17
N GLY A 145 -6.35 -5.23 0.84
CA GLY A 145 -7.80 -5.17 0.64
C GLY A 145 -8.20 -3.87 -0.04
N GLN A 146 -9.28 -3.94 -0.80
CA GLN A 146 -9.86 -2.82 -1.54
C GLN A 146 -11.15 -2.35 -0.86
N TYR A 147 -11.86 -1.46 -1.50
CA TYR A 147 -13.12 -0.90 -1.04
C TYR A 147 -14.25 -1.14 -2.06
N PRO A 148 -15.52 -1.02 -1.65
CA PRO A 148 -16.65 -1.21 -2.56
C PRO A 148 -16.59 -0.27 -3.76
N ALA A 149 -16.82 -0.82 -4.94
CA ALA A 149 -16.91 -0.07 -6.19
C ALA A 149 -18.16 -0.47 -6.99
N ALA A 150 -18.53 0.34 -7.96
CA ALA A 150 -19.68 0.06 -8.82
C ALA A 150 -19.59 -1.34 -9.45
N GLY A 151 -20.69 -2.09 -9.41
CA GLY A 151 -20.77 -3.44 -9.97
C GLY A 151 -20.03 -4.52 -9.18
N ASP A 152 -19.71 -4.28 -7.91
CA ASP A 152 -18.98 -5.24 -7.04
C ASP A 152 -17.68 -5.75 -7.71
N ALA A 153 -16.90 -4.81 -8.25
CA ALA A 153 -15.80 -5.13 -9.16
C ALA A 153 -14.59 -5.78 -8.47
N TRP A 154 -14.35 -5.49 -7.17
CA TRP A 154 -13.11 -5.82 -6.49
C TRP A 154 -13.24 -6.98 -5.51
N LEU A 155 -12.19 -7.79 -5.41
CA LEU A 155 -11.97 -8.75 -4.34
C LEU A 155 -11.55 -8.02 -3.05
N VAL A 156 -11.88 -8.61 -1.89
CA VAL A 156 -11.55 -8.07 -0.57
C VAL A 156 -12.06 -6.63 -0.42
N SER A 157 -13.34 -6.42 -0.71
CA SER A 157 -14.01 -5.12 -0.65
C SER A 157 -15.22 -5.10 0.30
N THR A 158 -15.43 -6.18 1.06
CA THR A 158 -16.50 -6.33 2.07
C THR A 158 -15.94 -6.88 3.38
N TRP A 159 -16.59 -6.59 4.52
CA TRP A 159 -16.17 -7.11 5.83
C TRP A 159 -16.01 -8.64 5.85
N PRO A 160 -16.96 -9.45 5.31
CA PRO A 160 -16.77 -10.90 5.25
C PRO A 160 -15.55 -11.33 4.43
N GLU A 161 -15.13 -10.56 3.42
CA GLU A 161 -13.93 -10.88 2.64
C GLU A 161 -12.64 -10.48 3.36
N TYR A 162 -12.64 -9.37 4.08
CA TYR A 162 -11.54 -9.04 4.99
C TYR A 162 -11.37 -10.12 6.07
N GLN A 163 -12.47 -10.65 6.64
CA GLN A 163 -12.41 -11.78 7.55
C GLN A 163 -11.79 -13.02 6.88
N ARG A 164 -12.22 -13.36 5.66
CA ARG A 164 -11.63 -14.49 4.89
C ARG A 164 -10.15 -14.28 4.58
N LEU A 165 -9.75 -13.05 4.22
CA LEU A 165 -8.34 -12.71 4.04
C LEU A 165 -7.56 -12.94 5.34
N PHE A 166 -8.07 -12.46 6.46
CA PHE A 166 -7.47 -12.67 7.77
C PHE A 166 -7.32 -14.16 8.12
N GLU A 167 -8.33 -14.98 7.85
CA GLU A 167 -8.34 -16.43 8.12
C GLU A 167 -7.48 -17.24 7.13
N SER A 168 -7.16 -16.69 5.96
CA SER A 168 -6.46 -17.39 4.87
C SER A 168 -5.01 -17.80 5.19
N GLY A 169 -4.41 -17.17 6.20
CA GLY A 169 -3.01 -17.37 6.57
C GLY A 169 -1.98 -16.65 5.70
N VAL A 170 -2.38 -15.97 4.61
CA VAL A 170 -1.43 -15.18 3.82
C VAL A 170 -1.11 -13.84 4.50
N PRO A 171 0.09 -13.26 4.28
CA PRO A 171 0.38 -11.90 4.71
C PRO A 171 -0.50 -10.88 3.98
N TYR A 172 -0.73 -9.74 4.61
CA TYR A 172 -1.59 -8.69 4.07
C TYR A 172 -1.12 -7.30 4.47
N ALA A 173 -1.59 -6.31 3.73
CA ALA A 173 -1.55 -4.91 4.06
C ALA A 173 -2.97 -4.41 4.39
N ILE A 174 -3.07 -3.46 5.30
CA ILE A 174 -4.33 -2.78 5.62
C ILE A 174 -4.23 -1.32 5.20
N ASP A 175 -5.05 -0.91 4.27
CA ASP A 175 -5.29 0.50 4.02
C ASP A 175 -6.50 0.95 4.85
N LEU A 176 -6.23 1.80 5.84
CA LEU A 176 -7.25 2.33 6.74
C LEU A 176 -8.17 3.35 6.03
N SER A 177 -7.73 3.94 4.92
CA SER A 177 -8.56 4.79 4.10
C SER A 177 -9.57 3.99 3.28
N HIS A 178 -9.19 2.81 2.77
CA HIS A 178 -10.09 1.85 2.13
C HIS A 178 -11.15 1.34 3.11
N LEU A 179 -10.75 1.03 4.35
CA LEU A 179 -11.70 0.61 5.39
C LEU A 179 -12.66 1.75 5.78
N HIS A 180 -12.23 3.01 5.67
CA HIS A 180 -13.14 4.14 5.89
C HIS A 180 -14.22 4.19 4.81
N ILE A 181 -13.87 4.00 3.54
CA ILE A 181 -14.85 3.94 2.45
C ILE A 181 -15.80 2.74 2.65
N LEU A 182 -15.25 1.58 3.01
CA LEU A 182 -16.05 0.38 3.30
C LEU A 182 -17.02 0.62 4.46
N ALA A 183 -16.57 1.24 5.55
CA ALA A 183 -17.40 1.57 6.69
C ALA A 183 -18.54 2.54 6.32
N CYS A 184 -18.24 3.60 5.57
CA CYS A 184 -19.24 4.54 5.09
C CYS A 184 -20.27 3.87 4.17
N HIS A 185 -19.82 3.01 3.26
CA HIS A 185 -20.69 2.30 2.32
C HIS A 185 -21.59 1.27 3.00
N SER A 186 -21.07 0.52 3.97
CA SER A 186 -21.81 -0.54 4.69
C SER A 186 -22.61 -0.02 5.88
N GLY A 187 -22.30 1.17 6.38
CA GLY A 187 -22.84 1.70 7.63
C GLY A 187 -22.34 0.99 8.89
N VAL A 188 -21.29 0.17 8.76
CA VAL A 188 -20.74 -0.65 9.85
C VAL A 188 -19.24 -0.42 9.98
N HIS A 189 -18.78 -0.23 11.23
CA HIS A 189 -17.37 -0.25 11.62
C HIS A 189 -17.08 -1.57 12.31
N ASP A 190 -16.26 -2.44 11.71
CA ASP A 190 -15.85 -3.70 12.34
C ASP A 190 -14.52 -3.50 13.09
N ASP A 191 -14.59 -2.71 14.17
CA ASP A 191 -13.41 -2.37 14.99
C ASP A 191 -12.72 -3.61 15.56
N ALA A 192 -13.48 -4.68 15.83
CA ALA A 192 -12.93 -5.92 16.37
C ALA A 192 -12.05 -6.63 15.34
N LEU A 193 -12.57 -6.82 14.13
CA LEU A 193 -11.79 -7.41 13.02
C LEU A 193 -10.57 -6.56 12.70
N VAL A 194 -10.73 -5.23 12.56
CA VAL A 194 -9.62 -4.33 12.23
C VAL A 194 -8.53 -4.38 13.29
N ARG A 195 -8.90 -4.35 14.58
CA ARG A 195 -7.95 -4.49 15.70
C ARG A 195 -7.18 -5.81 15.62
N ASP A 196 -7.87 -6.92 15.41
CA ASP A 196 -7.26 -8.26 15.38
C ASP A 196 -6.35 -8.41 14.15
N MET A 197 -6.75 -7.86 13.01
CA MET A 197 -5.91 -7.79 11.82
C MET A 197 -4.66 -6.93 12.04
N LEU A 198 -4.78 -5.74 12.63
CA LEU A 198 -3.65 -4.85 12.91
C LEU A 198 -2.65 -5.49 13.89
N ALA A 199 -3.13 -6.24 14.88
CA ALA A 199 -2.30 -6.89 15.90
C ALA A 199 -1.58 -8.15 15.39
N CYS A 200 -2.03 -8.74 14.29
CA CYS A 200 -1.48 -9.98 13.77
C CYS A 200 -0.11 -9.76 13.11
N ASP A 201 0.82 -10.68 13.30
CA ASP A 201 2.17 -10.61 12.70
C ASP A 201 2.18 -10.82 11.17
N ARG A 202 1.07 -11.25 10.58
CA ARG A 202 0.86 -11.30 9.14
C ARG A 202 0.45 -9.95 8.53
N CYS A 203 0.08 -8.95 9.34
CA CYS A 203 -0.05 -7.57 8.91
C CYS A 203 1.37 -7.00 8.71
N ILE A 204 1.81 -6.92 7.47
CA ILE A 204 3.18 -6.49 7.15
C ILE A 204 3.27 -5.01 6.83
N GLU A 205 2.14 -4.38 6.51
CA GLU A 205 2.08 -2.99 6.08
C GLU A 205 0.72 -2.38 6.42
N VAL A 206 0.73 -1.10 6.77
CA VAL A 206 -0.49 -0.32 7.03
C VAL A 206 -0.38 1.00 6.27
N HIS A 207 -1.41 1.36 5.51
CA HIS A 207 -1.49 2.64 4.83
C HIS A 207 -2.45 3.57 5.55
N VAL A 208 -2.09 4.85 5.61
CA VAL A 208 -2.89 5.89 6.22
C VAL A 208 -3.02 7.10 5.30
N SER A 209 -4.24 7.48 5.02
CA SER A 209 -4.61 8.73 4.38
C SER A 209 -6.05 9.09 4.76
N ALA A 210 -6.50 10.28 4.42
CA ALA A 210 -7.89 10.69 4.63
C ALA A 210 -8.66 10.71 3.31
N ASN A 211 -9.97 10.48 3.41
CA ASN A 211 -10.94 10.65 2.34
C ASN A 211 -12.31 11.02 2.90
N ASP A 212 -13.28 11.22 2.02
CA ASP A 212 -14.66 11.60 2.36
C ASP A 212 -15.61 10.40 2.55
N GLY A 213 -15.08 9.18 2.54
CA GLY A 213 -15.87 7.93 2.61
C GLY A 213 -16.46 7.48 1.27
N HIS A 214 -16.20 8.19 0.17
CA HIS A 214 -16.73 7.86 -1.16
C HIS A 214 -15.66 7.48 -2.18
N GLY A 215 -14.43 7.97 -2.03
CA GLY A 215 -13.34 7.68 -2.94
C GLY A 215 -11.98 7.78 -2.26
N ASP A 216 -11.04 7.08 -2.82
CA ASP A 216 -9.66 7.04 -2.32
C ASP A 216 -8.89 8.28 -2.80
N TRP A 217 -9.08 9.38 -2.08
CA TRP A 217 -8.55 10.70 -2.43
C TRP A 217 -7.13 10.95 -1.95
N HIS A 218 -6.56 10.09 -1.15
CA HIS A 218 -5.22 10.23 -0.56
C HIS A 218 -4.99 11.63 0.05
N GLN A 219 -5.93 12.10 0.88
CA GLN A 219 -5.76 13.38 1.55
C GLN A 219 -4.85 13.21 2.79
N VAL A 220 -4.11 14.28 3.14
CA VAL A 220 -3.40 14.32 4.42
C VAL A 220 -4.41 14.30 5.57
N CYS A 221 -4.16 13.49 6.58
CA CYS A 221 -5.01 13.43 7.77
C CYS A 221 -4.83 14.71 8.62
N GLU A 222 -5.85 15.57 8.64
CA GLU A 222 -5.85 16.80 9.45
C GLU A 222 -6.55 16.61 10.80
N GLN A 223 -7.54 15.72 10.86
CA GLN A 223 -8.31 15.39 12.05
C GLN A 223 -8.28 13.88 12.30
N PRO A 224 -8.35 13.42 13.56
CA PRO A 224 -8.39 12.00 13.90
C PRO A 224 -9.60 11.32 13.25
N PRO A 225 -9.42 10.35 12.33
CA PRO A 225 -10.51 9.55 11.78
C PRO A 225 -10.97 8.48 12.79
N TRP A 226 -12.04 7.76 12.48
CA TRP A 226 -12.61 6.74 13.39
C TRP A 226 -11.60 5.64 13.76
N TRP A 227 -10.73 5.27 12.84
CA TRP A 227 -9.70 4.24 13.04
C TRP A 227 -8.49 4.71 13.85
N TRP A 228 -8.40 6.01 14.18
CA TRP A 228 -7.27 6.57 14.95
C TRP A 228 -6.98 5.84 16.26
N PRO A 229 -7.98 5.46 17.09
CA PRO A 229 -7.73 4.71 18.32
C PRO A 229 -7.18 3.30 18.08
N LEU A 230 -7.37 2.75 16.87
CA LEU A 230 -6.92 1.40 16.53
C LEU A 230 -5.41 1.34 16.20
N LEU A 231 -4.76 2.47 15.90
CA LEU A 231 -3.34 2.52 15.59
C LEU A 231 -2.44 1.95 16.71
N GLN A 232 -2.89 1.98 17.96
CA GLN A 232 -2.16 1.40 19.10
C GLN A 232 -2.02 -0.12 19.04
N TYR A 233 -2.83 -0.80 18.23
CA TYR A 233 -2.82 -2.26 18.07
C TYR A 233 -1.92 -2.71 16.92
N ILE A 234 -1.36 -1.78 16.13
CA ILE A 234 -0.49 -2.15 15.01
C ILE A 234 0.69 -2.97 15.53
N ASN A 235 0.84 -4.15 14.95
CA ASN A 235 1.98 -5.03 15.18
C ASN A 235 3.30 -4.25 14.94
N PRO A 236 4.25 -4.26 15.88
CA PRO A 236 5.50 -3.50 15.79
C PRO A 236 6.41 -3.90 14.61
N LYS A 237 6.14 -5.03 13.95
CA LYS A 237 6.83 -5.45 12.72
C LYS A 237 6.22 -4.87 11.45
N ALA A 238 4.97 -4.39 11.51
CA ALA A 238 4.32 -3.76 10.37
C ALA A 238 4.91 -2.37 10.11
N VAL A 239 5.08 -2.02 8.84
CA VAL A 239 5.53 -0.68 8.44
C VAL A 239 4.31 0.15 8.10
N VAL A 240 4.18 1.32 8.71
CA VAL A 240 3.07 2.24 8.43
C VAL A 240 3.53 3.29 7.42
N PHE A 241 2.78 3.49 6.34
CA PHE A 241 3.06 4.51 5.33
C PHE A 241 1.96 5.55 5.28
N SER A 242 2.34 6.83 5.26
CA SER A 242 1.41 7.87 4.85
C SER A 242 1.39 7.99 3.33
N GLU A 243 0.18 8.02 2.78
CA GLU A 243 -0.11 8.26 1.38
C GLU A 243 -0.77 9.62 1.14
N GLY A 244 -0.76 10.47 2.16
CA GLY A 244 -1.37 11.80 2.11
C GLY A 244 -0.75 12.71 1.05
N ASN A 245 -1.54 13.21 0.10
CA ASN A 245 -1.09 14.05 -1.01
C ASN A 245 -0.68 15.47 -0.56
N HIS A 246 0.62 15.72 -0.43
CA HIS A 246 1.21 17.00 -0.06
C HIS A 246 1.18 18.05 -1.18
N ARG A 247 0.85 17.68 -2.42
CA ARG A 247 0.73 18.60 -3.54
C ARG A 247 -0.67 19.21 -3.66
N ARG A 248 -1.67 18.61 -3.02
CA ARG A 248 -3.02 19.16 -3.00
C ARG A 248 -3.01 20.43 -2.15
N LYS A 249 -3.45 21.56 -2.71
CA LYS A 249 -3.60 22.79 -1.93
C LYS A 249 -4.59 22.49 -0.80
N ARG A 250 -4.16 22.73 0.45
CA ARG A 250 -5.08 22.73 1.57
C ARG A 250 -6.15 23.78 1.29
N THR A 251 -7.39 23.37 1.30
CA THR A 251 -8.49 24.35 1.28
C THR A 251 -8.45 25.07 2.63
N PRO A 252 -8.42 26.39 2.66
CA PRO A 252 -8.36 27.17 3.90
C PRO A 252 -9.60 26.95 4.77
#